data_32c3bc9c807922fbbf0fe97ef98c4e8e
#
_entry.id   32c3bc9c807922fbbf0fe97ef98c4e8e
#
_cell.length_a   1.000
_cell.length_b   1.000
_cell.length_c   1.000
_cell.angle_alpha   90.00
_cell.angle_beta   90.00
_cell.angle_gamma   90.00
#
_symmetry.space_group_name_H-M   'P 1'
#
loop_
_entity.id
_entity.type
_entity.pdbx_description
1 polymer ?
#
loop_
_entity_poly.entity_id
_entity_poly.type
_entity_poly.pdbx_seq_one_letter_code
_entity_poly.pdbx_strand_id
1 'polypeptide(L)'
;MRLHVLTVDEAGDGRCLDGSPPAYYHAPAAPAANTSWLIMLKGGGWCTDRYSCHFRSKKHGEGSTLGLASTYSQGGILSSSQRINPTFAAWHRVFVWYCDGGSFTGARAAPLVVGNRSLWFRGRAVLDAVISHLLRRGLTEASQVLLAGHSAGGLAATVRADSVAAQLPRRAVVKVLSVGGFFLQTADATPWARALRGTYELHGARGGVAPACLAAHGGGAEGWRCLLANATAPTTSTPWLGLGLF
;
A
#
# COMPACT_ATOMS: atom_id res chain seq x y z
N MET A 1 -3.88 17.33 -6.38
CA MET A 1 -2.90 16.94 -5.35
C MET A 1 -1.50 17.21 -5.88
N ARG A 2 -0.55 17.60 -5.03
CA ARG A 2 0.85 17.86 -5.40
C ARG A 2 1.72 16.64 -5.12
N LEU A 3 2.71 16.39 -5.99
CA LEU A 3 3.68 15.32 -5.85
C LEU A 3 4.69 15.62 -4.73
N HIS A 4 4.99 14.59 -3.95
CA HIS A 4 6.10 14.53 -3.01
C HIS A 4 6.90 13.25 -3.30
N VAL A 5 8.14 13.43 -3.73
CA VAL A 5 9.11 12.33 -3.87
C VAL A 5 10.02 12.42 -2.65
N LEU A 6 10.17 11.33 -1.91
CA LEU A 6 11.02 11.29 -0.73
C LEU A 6 12.49 11.41 -1.14
N THR A 7 13.28 12.12 -0.34
CA THR A 7 14.74 12.06 -0.47
C THR A 7 15.26 10.67 -0.06
N VAL A 8 16.52 10.39 -0.35
CA VAL A 8 17.14 9.10 0.04
C VAL A 8 17.07 8.87 1.54
N ASP A 9 17.34 9.94 2.33
CA ASP A 9 17.32 9.90 3.79
C ASP A 9 15.90 9.69 4.33
N GLU A 10 14.89 10.34 3.74
CA GLU A 10 13.50 10.18 4.13
C GLU A 10 12.94 8.80 3.76
N ALA A 11 13.42 8.24 2.67
CA ALA A 11 13.01 6.92 2.17
C ALA A 11 13.61 5.77 3.03
N GLY A 12 14.75 6.01 3.68
CA GLY A 12 15.48 4.95 4.39
C GLY A 12 15.68 3.73 3.47
N ASP A 13 15.13 2.59 3.87
CA ASP A 13 15.16 1.34 3.09
C ASP A 13 14.09 1.26 1.97
N GLY A 14 13.17 2.21 1.90
CA GLY A 14 12.10 2.23 0.90
C GLY A 14 12.63 2.46 -0.51
N ARG A 15 12.38 1.51 -1.40
CA ARG A 15 12.75 1.57 -2.83
C ARG A 15 11.64 0.99 -3.69
N CYS A 16 11.33 1.66 -4.79
CA CYS A 16 10.52 1.10 -5.87
C CYS A 16 11.25 -0.06 -6.55
N LEU A 17 10.60 -0.81 -7.43
CA LEU A 17 11.22 -1.93 -8.14
C LEU A 17 12.50 -1.55 -8.88
N ASP A 18 12.57 -0.35 -9.46
CA ASP A 18 13.74 0.15 -10.19
C ASP A 18 14.79 0.83 -9.30
N GLY A 19 14.56 0.90 -7.99
CA GLY A 19 15.43 1.56 -7.02
C GLY A 19 15.11 3.04 -6.78
N SER A 20 14.16 3.63 -7.53
CA SER A 20 13.72 5.01 -7.29
C SER A 20 13.07 5.16 -5.92
N PRO A 21 13.10 6.37 -5.31
CA PRO A 21 12.54 6.59 -3.98
C PRO A 21 11.00 6.53 -3.99
N PRO A 22 10.35 6.28 -2.83
CA PRO A 22 8.90 6.36 -2.68
C PRO A 22 8.35 7.74 -3.02
N ALA A 23 7.09 7.77 -3.48
CA ALA A 23 6.38 9.02 -3.73
C ALA A 23 4.90 8.91 -3.38
N TYR A 24 4.29 10.05 -3.14
CA TYR A 24 2.85 10.19 -2.95
C TYR A 24 2.37 11.55 -3.43
N TYR A 25 1.08 11.68 -3.68
CA TYR A 25 0.42 12.96 -3.93
C TYR A 25 -0.36 13.38 -2.69
N HIS A 26 -0.35 14.67 -2.37
CA HIS A 26 -1.04 15.22 -1.23
C HIS A 26 -1.88 16.45 -1.62
N ALA A 27 -3.08 16.52 -1.10
CA ALA A 27 -3.90 17.72 -1.01
C ALA A 27 -4.14 18.01 0.48
N PRO A 28 -3.71 19.16 0.99
CA PRO A 28 -3.97 19.53 2.38
C PRO A 28 -5.46 19.71 2.64
N ALA A 29 -5.84 19.57 3.92
CA ALA A 29 -7.19 19.80 4.37
C ALA A 29 -7.63 21.27 4.18
N ALA A 30 -8.92 21.48 4.00
CA ALA A 30 -9.53 22.79 3.96
C ALA A 30 -10.84 22.77 4.78
N PRO A 31 -10.96 23.50 5.90
CA PRO A 31 -9.94 24.38 6.47
C PRO A 31 -8.70 23.64 7.02
N ALA A 32 -7.58 24.33 7.14
CA ALA A 32 -6.31 23.76 7.59
C ALA A 32 -6.34 23.15 9.02
N ALA A 33 -7.30 23.56 9.84
CA ALA A 33 -7.53 23.02 11.19
C ALA A 33 -8.17 21.60 11.18
N ASN A 34 -8.58 21.08 10.02
CA ASN A 34 -9.12 19.71 9.94
C ASN A 34 -7.98 18.68 10.09
N THR A 35 -8.08 17.85 11.12
CA THR A 35 -7.10 16.81 11.47
C THR A 35 -7.48 15.42 10.93
N SER A 36 -8.37 15.37 9.96
CA SER A 36 -8.83 14.12 9.33
C SER A 36 -8.02 13.79 8.09
N TRP A 37 -7.63 12.52 7.94
CA TRP A 37 -6.77 12.06 6.86
C TRP A 37 -7.39 10.90 6.08
N LEU A 38 -7.37 11.01 4.76
CA LEU A 38 -7.61 9.91 3.83
C LEU A 38 -6.28 9.55 3.18
N ILE A 39 -5.80 8.34 3.45
CA ILE A 39 -4.58 7.79 2.86
C ILE A 39 -4.99 6.66 1.92
N MET A 40 -4.92 6.91 0.62
CA MET A 40 -5.33 5.97 -0.43
C MET A 40 -4.12 5.28 -1.03
N LEU A 41 -4.08 3.96 -0.98
CA LEU A 41 -3.06 3.13 -1.60
C LEU A 41 -3.45 2.82 -3.05
N LYS A 42 -2.60 3.22 -4.01
CA LYS A 42 -2.81 2.94 -5.43
C LYS A 42 -2.74 1.42 -5.67
N GLY A 43 -3.63 0.89 -6.50
CA GLY A 43 -3.56 -0.47 -7.01
C GLY A 43 -2.80 -0.59 -8.33
N GLY A 44 -2.81 -1.77 -8.93
CA GLY A 44 -2.18 -2.01 -10.23
C GLY A 44 -1.63 -3.45 -10.40
N GLY A 45 -2.29 -4.46 -9.83
CA GLY A 45 -1.87 -5.85 -9.93
C GLY A 45 -0.52 -6.14 -9.27
N TRP A 46 0.10 -7.26 -9.62
CA TRP A 46 1.37 -7.72 -9.04
C TRP A 46 2.36 -8.11 -10.13
N CYS A 47 3.62 -8.25 -9.75
CA CYS A 47 4.58 -9.01 -10.51
C CYS A 47 5.03 -10.22 -9.66
N THR A 48 4.98 -11.41 -10.26
CA THR A 48 5.00 -12.69 -9.55
C THR A 48 6.24 -13.53 -9.83
N ASP A 49 7.03 -13.10 -10.80
CA ASP A 49 8.30 -13.70 -11.20
C ASP A 49 9.31 -12.62 -11.61
N ARG A 50 10.59 -13.01 -11.72
CA ARG A 50 11.68 -12.08 -12.02
C ARG A 50 11.52 -11.33 -13.34
N TYR A 51 10.88 -11.93 -14.34
CA TYR A 51 10.72 -11.33 -15.67
C TYR A 51 9.59 -10.32 -15.66
N SER A 52 8.44 -10.68 -15.11
CA SER A 52 7.29 -9.76 -14.95
C SER A 52 7.67 -8.54 -14.11
N CYS A 53 8.45 -8.72 -13.03
CA CYS A 53 8.97 -7.60 -12.23
C CYS A 53 10.00 -6.76 -12.99
N HIS A 54 10.85 -7.38 -13.79
CA HIS A 54 11.80 -6.66 -14.65
C HIS A 54 11.06 -5.78 -15.69
N PHE A 55 10.03 -6.31 -16.34
CA PHE A 55 9.20 -5.52 -17.24
C PHE A 55 8.46 -4.41 -16.51
N ARG A 56 7.87 -4.72 -15.34
CA ARG A 56 7.18 -3.73 -14.51
C ARG A 56 8.09 -2.59 -14.08
N SER A 57 9.36 -2.88 -13.72
CA SER A 57 10.33 -1.86 -13.30
C SER A 57 10.66 -0.82 -14.38
N LYS A 58 10.39 -1.15 -15.66
CA LYS A 58 10.59 -0.24 -16.80
C LYS A 58 9.36 0.61 -17.12
N LYS A 59 8.20 0.25 -16.58
CA LYS A 59 6.97 0.96 -16.87
C LYS A 59 6.82 2.17 -15.96
N HIS A 60 6.74 3.35 -16.57
CA HIS A 60 6.39 4.56 -15.86
C HIS A 60 5.07 4.38 -15.11
N GLY A 61 5.06 4.76 -13.86
CA GLY A 61 3.85 4.71 -13.04
C GLY A 61 3.47 3.34 -12.45
N GLU A 62 4.26 2.27 -12.69
CA GLU A 62 4.01 0.95 -12.12
C GLU A 62 5.15 0.40 -11.25
N GLY A 63 6.40 0.55 -11.66
CA GLY A 63 7.57 0.06 -10.93
C GLY A 63 8.59 1.14 -10.60
N SER A 64 8.23 2.40 -10.85
CA SER A 64 9.09 3.57 -10.71
C SER A 64 8.30 4.79 -10.28
N THR A 65 8.97 5.75 -9.69
CA THR A 65 8.46 7.11 -9.46
C THR A 65 9.10 8.15 -10.40
N LEU A 66 10.03 7.73 -11.23
CA LEU A 66 10.64 8.60 -12.24
C LEU A 66 9.60 9.04 -13.26
N GLY A 67 9.63 10.31 -13.64
CA GLY A 67 8.72 10.88 -14.63
C GLY A 67 7.28 11.08 -14.16
N LEU A 68 7.00 11.00 -12.86
CA LEU A 68 5.68 11.35 -12.32
C LEU A 68 5.40 12.83 -12.52
N ALA A 69 4.17 13.16 -12.94
CA ALA A 69 3.73 14.54 -13.09
C ALA A 69 3.72 15.26 -11.72
N SER A 70 4.05 16.54 -11.69
CA SER A 70 4.09 17.35 -10.46
C SER A 70 2.73 17.48 -9.77
N THR A 71 1.64 17.25 -10.50
CA THR A 71 0.27 17.26 -9.98
C THR A 71 -0.50 16.05 -10.47
N TYR A 72 -1.49 15.64 -9.66
CA TYR A 72 -2.38 14.52 -9.99
C TYR A 72 -3.82 14.86 -9.58
N SER A 73 -4.77 14.51 -10.43
CA SER A 73 -6.20 14.67 -10.16
C SER A 73 -6.89 13.33 -10.29
N GLN A 74 -7.71 12.98 -9.32
CA GLN A 74 -8.53 11.78 -9.32
C GLN A 74 -9.91 12.09 -8.77
N GLY A 75 -10.92 11.41 -9.33
CA GLY A 75 -12.30 11.48 -8.89
C GLY A 75 -12.60 10.63 -7.64
N GLY A 76 -13.88 10.34 -7.42
CA GLY A 76 -14.35 9.54 -6.30
C GLY A 76 -13.96 10.15 -4.96
N ILE A 77 -13.53 9.33 -4.01
CA ILE A 77 -13.18 9.76 -2.64
C ILE A 77 -11.95 10.67 -2.56
N LEU A 78 -11.17 10.80 -3.65
CA LEU A 78 -10.04 11.71 -3.75
C LEU A 78 -10.41 13.06 -4.40
N SER A 79 -11.64 13.22 -4.90
CA SER A 79 -12.10 14.48 -5.49
C SER A 79 -12.07 15.64 -4.48
N SER A 80 -11.70 16.82 -4.95
CA SER A 80 -11.79 18.06 -4.18
C SER A 80 -13.20 18.69 -4.22
N SER A 81 -14.07 18.20 -5.08
CA SER A 81 -15.43 18.68 -5.21
C SER A 81 -16.33 18.09 -4.12
N GLN A 82 -16.89 18.93 -3.26
CA GLN A 82 -17.86 18.49 -2.25
C GLN A 82 -19.10 17.83 -2.86
N ARG A 83 -19.47 18.20 -4.09
CA ARG A 83 -20.57 17.54 -4.80
C ARG A 83 -20.29 16.09 -5.14
N ILE A 84 -19.05 15.74 -5.44
CA ILE A 84 -18.61 14.37 -5.79
C ILE A 84 -18.18 13.60 -4.54
N ASN A 85 -17.56 14.30 -3.59
CA ASN A 85 -16.96 13.74 -2.39
C ASN A 85 -17.37 14.56 -1.16
N PRO A 86 -18.63 14.47 -0.72
CA PRO A 86 -19.13 15.29 0.38
C PRO A 86 -18.44 15.01 1.71
N THR A 87 -17.97 13.79 1.92
CA THR A 87 -17.37 13.37 3.19
C THR A 87 -15.89 13.73 3.30
N PHE A 88 -15.11 13.45 2.26
CA PHE A 88 -13.64 13.51 2.35
C PHE A 88 -13.01 14.69 1.60
N ALA A 89 -13.81 15.51 0.89
CA ALA A 89 -13.27 16.64 0.12
C ALA A 89 -12.50 17.65 0.99
N ALA A 90 -12.91 17.82 2.25
CA ALA A 90 -12.29 18.72 3.22
C ALA A 90 -11.12 18.11 4.01
N TRP A 91 -10.85 16.82 3.87
CA TRP A 91 -9.78 16.11 4.58
C TRP A 91 -8.41 16.32 3.93
N HIS A 92 -7.34 16.05 4.67
CA HIS A 92 -6.06 15.74 4.04
C HIS A 92 -6.25 14.50 3.17
N ARG A 93 -5.93 14.61 1.88
CA ARG A 93 -6.04 13.49 0.93
C ARG A 93 -4.68 13.15 0.40
N VAL A 94 -4.26 11.92 0.66
CA VAL A 94 -2.97 11.36 0.25
C VAL A 94 -3.22 10.23 -0.71
N PHE A 95 -2.51 10.20 -1.83
CA PHE A 95 -2.51 9.10 -2.78
C PHE A 95 -1.10 8.52 -2.87
N VAL A 96 -0.88 7.40 -2.20
CA VAL A 96 0.43 6.72 -2.15
C VAL A 96 0.68 6.00 -3.45
N TRP A 97 1.81 6.32 -4.09
CA TRP A 97 2.17 5.72 -5.36
C TRP A 97 2.61 4.27 -5.19
N TYR A 98 2.03 3.38 -5.97
CA TYR A 98 2.31 1.95 -5.95
C TYR A 98 3.43 1.62 -6.93
N CYS A 99 4.61 1.31 -6.44
CA CYS A 99 5.79 1.10 -7.27
C CYS A 99 6.61 -0.14 -6.91
N ASP A 100 6.12 -0.97 -5.95
CA ASP A 100 6.81 -2.18 -5.50
C ASP A 100 6.32 -3.46 -6.19
N GLY A 101 5.13 -3.45 -6.80
CA GLY A 101 4.55 -4.61 -7.47
C GLY A 101 4.15 -5.77 -6.54
N GLY A 102 4.14 -5.57 -5.22
CA GLY A 102 3.86 -6.58 -4.20
C GLY A 102 2.90 -6.11 -3.11
N SER A 103 1.97 -5.18 -3.42
CA SER A 103 0.97 -4.65 -2.46
C SER A 103 1.60 -4.11 -1.18
N PHE A 104 2.70 -3.38 -1.28
CA PHE A 104 3.42 -2.80 -0.15
C PHE A 104 3.81 -3.82 0.93
N THR A 105 4.07 -5.08 0.54
CA THR A 105 4.43 -6.16 1.47
C THR A 105 5.86 -6.65 1.33
N GLY A 106 6.54 -6.39 0.21
CA GLY A 106 7.90 -6.84 -0.04
C GLY A 106 8.88 -6.39 1.04
N ALA A 107 9.68 -7.34 1.56
CA ALA A 107 10.65 -7.12 2.63
C ALA A 107 12.00 -7.83 2.37
N ARG A 108 12.33 -8.07 1.11
CA ARG A 108 13.57 -8.75 0.73
C ARG A 108 14.78 -7.90 1.06
N ALA A 109 15.78 -8.48 1.76
CA ALA A 109 16.95 -7.74 2.24
C ALA A 109 17.88 -7.23 1.13
N ALA A 110 18.08 -8.03 0.07
CA ALA A 110 18.95 -7.67 -1.04
C ALA A 110 18.15 -7.56 -2.35
N PRO A 111 18.57 -6.71 -3.29
CA PRO A 111 17.98 -6.67 -4.62
C PRO A 111 18.26 -7.97 -5.38
N LEU A 112 17.42 -8.25 -6.36
CA LEU A 112 17.61 -9.33 -7.32
C LEU A 112 18.13 -8.75 -8.63
N VAL A 113 19.27 -9.22 -9.10
CA VAL A 113 19.80 -8.81 -10.40
C VAL A 113 19.13 -9.62 -11.50
N VAL A 114 18.53 -8.92 -12.47
CA VAL A 114 17.90 -9.51 -13.64
C VAL A 114 18.38 -8.77 -14.89
N GLY A 115 19.18 -9.44 -15.70
CA GLY A 115 19.93 -8.80 -16.77
C GLY A 115 20.89 -7.76 -16.21
N ASN A 116 20.78 -6.52 -16.65
CA ASN A 116 21.61 -5.38 -16.20
C ASN A 116 20.92 -4.50 -15.14
N ARG A 117 19.84 -4.97 -14.50
CA ARG A 117 19.07 -4.19 -13.52
C ARG A 117 18.98 -4.88 -12.18
N SER A 118 19.06 -4.08 -11.12
CA SER A 118 18.72 -4.49 -9.76
C SER A 118 17.24 -4.22 -9.51
N LEU A 119 16.51 -5.26 -9.13
CA LEU A 119 15.11 -5.19 -8.73
C LEU A 119 15.01 -5.17 -7.20
N TRP A 120 14.29 -4.18 -6.68
CA TRP A 120 14.12 -3.97 -5.25
C TRP A 120 12.70 -4.36 -4.82
N PHE A 121 12.61 -5.24 -3.83
CA PHE A 121 11.34 -5.73 -3.28
C PHE A 121 11.16 -5.18 -1.88
N ARG A 122 10.94 -3.85 -1.77
CA ARG A 122 10.94 -3.09 -0.53
C ARG A 122 9.58 -2.43 -0.24
N GLY A 123 8.49 -3.02 -0.72
CA GLY A 123 7.14 -2.45 -0.60
C GLY A 123 6.72 -2.12 0.83
N ARG A 124 7.10 -2.96 1.81
CA ARG A 124 6.89 -2.65 3.23
C ARG A 124 7.55 -1.33 3.59
N ALA A 125 8.83 -1.19 3.33
CA ALA A 125 9.59 0.01 3.66
C ALA A 125 9.12 1.24 2.87
N VAL A 126 8.62 1.07 1.64
CA VAL A 126 7.99 2.14 0.86
C VAL A 126 6.82 2.75 1.63
N LEU A 127 5.89 1.93 2.12
CA LEU A 127 4.73 2.43 2.86
C LEU A 127 5.14 3.02 4.21
N ASP A 128 6.02 2.33 4.95
CA ASP A 128 6.50 2.79 6.25
C ASP A 128 7.21 4.15 6.14
N ALA A 129 8.03 4.38 5.10
CA ALA A 129 8.68 5.66 4.83
C ALA A 129 7.67 6.77 4.52
N VAL A 130 6.64 6.48 3.71
CA VAL A 130 5.58 7.46 3.43
C VAL A 130 4.82 7.83 4.71
N ILE A 131 4.41 6.85 5.53
CA ILE A 131 3.73 7.14 6.81
C ILE A 131 4.63 7.97 7.73
N SER A 132 5.91 7.61 7.88
CA SER A 132 6.88 8.37 8.66
C SER A 132 7.06 9.80 8.17
N HIS A 133 7.08 10.01 6.85
CA HIS A 133 7.14 11.35 6.27
C HIS A 133 5.86 12.15 6.54
N LEU A 134 4.68 11.54 6.42
CA LEU A 134 3.40 12.18 6.72
C LEU A 134 3.28 12.56 8.20
N LEU A 135 3.81 11.73 9.12
CA LEU A 135 3.87 12.08 10.56
C LEU A 135 4.62 13.38 10.79
N ARG A 136 5.75 13.59 10.14
CA ARG A 136 6.50 14.86 10.19
C ARG A 136 5.77 16.05 9.53
N ARG A 137 4.72 15.78 8.77
CA ARG A 137 3.93 16.78 8.03
C ARG A 137 2.49 16.96 8.58
N GLY A 138 2.29 16.59 9.83
CA GLY A 138 1.06 16.87 10.57
C GLY A 138 0.15 15.66 10.82
N LEU A 139 0.49 14.47 10.32
CA LEU A 139 -0.29 13.25 10.62
C LEU A 139 -0.21 12.89 12.12
N THR A 140 0.78 13.40 12.87
CA THR A 140 0.85 13.32 14.34
C THR A 140 -0.33 13.97 15.04
N GLU A 141 -1.01 14.91 14.38
CA GLU A 141 -2.17 15.61 14.93
C GLU A 141 -3.51 14.96 14.51
N ALA A 142 -3.45 13.84 13.81
CA ALA A 142 -4.66 13.19 13.31
C ALA A 142 -5.63 12.79 14.44
N SER A 143 -6.90 13.14 14.25
CA SER A 143 -8.03 12.65 15.06
C SER A 143 -8.69 11.42 14.45
N GLN A 144 -8.68 11.33 13.12
CA GLN A 144 -9.18 10.16 12.40
C GLN A 144 -8.39 9.95 11.10
N VAL A 145 -8.18 8.68 10.77
CA VAL A 145 -7.48 8.24 9.57
C VAL A 145 -8.28 7.15 8.87
N LEU A 146 -8.60 7.38 7.60
CA LEU A 146 -9.11 6.35 6.71
C LEU A 146 -7.96 5.85 5.82
N LEU A 147 -7.47 4.65 6.09
CA LEU A 147 -6.55 3.94 5.20
C LEU A 147 -7.39 3.23 4.14
N ALA A 148 -7.33 3.68 2.91
CA ALA A 148 -8.10 3.12 1.82
C ALA A 148 -7.20 2.52 0.75
N GLY A 149 -7.74 1.65 -0.10
CA GLY A 149 -7.01 1.15 -1.26
C GLY A 149 -7.94 0.52 -2.29
N HIS A 150 -7.48 0.46 -3.52
CA HIS A 150 -8.20 -0.16 -4.63
C HIS A 150 -7.40 -1.32 -5.21
N SER A 151 -8.07 -2.48 -5.49
CA SER A 151 -7.43 -3.67 -6.08
C SER A 151 -6.22 -4.13 -5.25
N ALA A 152 -5.02 -4.26 -5.83
CA ALA A 152 -3.79 -4.57 -5.10
C ALA A 152 -3.50 -3.57 -3.94
N GLY A 153 -3.94 -2.31 -4.06
CA GLY A 153 -3.90 -1.33 -2.98
C GLY A 153 -4.93 -1.60 -1.89
N GLY A 154 -6.09 -2.15 -2.24
CA GLY A 154 -7.12 -2.59 -1.28
C GLY A 154 -6.66 -3.78 -0.45
N LEU A 155 -5.99 -4.75 -1.10
CA LEU A 155 -5.29 -5.83 -0.41
C LEU A 155 -4.24 -5.26 0.56
N ALA A 156 -3.42 -4.34 0.08
CA ALA A 156 -2.41 -3.69 0.91
C ALA A 156 -3.01 -3.00 2.14
N ALA A 157 -4.12 -2.26 1.95
CA ALA A 157 -4.79 -1.56 3.04
C ALA A 157 -5.22 -2.52 4.17
N THR A 158 -5.74 -3.71 3.83
CA THR A 158 -6.14 -4.72 4.82
C THR A 158 -4.92 -5.41 5.45
N VAL A 159 -3.96 -5.89 4.64
CA VAL A 159 -2.77 -6.61 5.12
C VAL A 159 -1.89 -5.72 6.00
N ARG A 160 -1.81 -4.43 5.68
CA ARG A 160 -0.98 -3.46 6.41
C ARG A 160 -1.74 -2.67 7.48
N ALA A 161 -3.04 -2.94 7.68
CA ALA A 161 -3.94 -2.21 8.57
C ALA A 161 -3.33 -1.98 9.97
N ASP A 162 -3.08 -3.06 10.69
CA ASP A 162 -2.60 -3.01 12.07
C ASP A 162 -1.18 -2.40 12.16
N SER A 163 -0.31 -2.69 11.18
CA SER A 163 1.05 -2.15 11.17
C SER A 163 1.08 -0.64 10.88
N VAL A 164 0.14 -0.13 10.10
CA VAL A 164 -0.02 1.32 9.87
C VAL A 164 -0.68 1.95 11.09
N ALA A 165 -1.76 1.35 11.63
CA ALA A 165 -2.43 1.86 12.83
C ALA A 165 -1.48 2.00 14.02
N ALA A 166 -0.57 1.04 14.21
CA ALA A 166 0.43 1.06 15.27
C ALA A 166 1.44 2.22 15.17
N GLN A 167 1.63 2.80 13.98
CA GLN A 167 2.50 3.97 13.75
C GLN A 167 1.79 5.30 14.00
N LEU A 168 0.44 5.29 14.07
CA LEU A 168 -0.37 6.50 14.20
C LEU A 168 -0.58 6.91 15.66
N PRO A 169 -0.94 8.19 15.92
CA PRO A 169 -1.24 8.64 17.27
C PRO A 169 -2.33 7.78 17.92
N ARG A 170 -2.16 7.40 19.19
CA ARG A 170 -3.15 6.58 19.92
C ARG A 170 -4.54 7.20 20.00
N ARG A 171 -4.64 8.54 19.90
CA ARG A 171 -5.91 9.27 19.86
C ARG A 171 -6.64 9.15 18.51
N ALA A 172 -5.95 8.76 17.45
CA ALA A 172 -6.53 8.69 16.12
C ALA A 172 -7.47 7.48 16.00
N VAL A 173 -8.69 7.73 15.54
CA VAL A 173 -9.60 6.65 15.11
C VAL A 173 -9.17 6.20 13.72
N VAL A 174 -8.64 4.98 13.63
CA VAL A 174 -8.18 4.39 12.37
C VAL A 174 -9.20 3.40 11.85
N LYS A 175 -9.58 3.54 10.59
CA LYS A 175 -10.44 2.58 9.87
C LYS A 175 -9.86 2.27 8.50
N VAL A 176 -10.22 1.13 7.94
CA VAL A 176 -9.73 0.66 6.64
C VAL A 176 -10.88 0.50 5.66
N LEU A 177 -10.65 0.90 4.40
CA LEU A 177 -11.56 0.69 3.28
C LEU A 177 -10.83 -0.03 2.14
N SER A 178 -11.18 -1.27 1.88
CA SER A 178 -10.67 -2.06 0.77
C SER A 178 -11.70 -2.11 -0.36
N VAL A 179 -11.38 -1.54 -1.52
CA VAL A 179 -12.25 -1.52 -2.69
C VAL A 179 -11.68 -2.47 -3.74
N GLY A 180 -12.42 -3.55 -4.09
CA GLY A 180 -11.96 -4.56 -5.04
C GLY A 180 -10.66 -5.26 -4.63
N GLY A 181 -10.32 -5.24 -3.33
CA GLY A 181 -9.10 -5.83 -2.76
C GLY A 181 -9.35 -7.10 -1.92
N PHE A 182 -10.57 -7.62 -1.95
CA PHE A 182 -10.96 -8.79 -1.18
C PHE A 182 -10.76 -10.07 -2.03
N PHE A 183 -9.50 -10.49 -2.16
CA PHE A 183 -9.16 -11.68 -2.94
C PHE A 183 -9.35 -12.94 -2.10
N LEU A 184 -10.35 -13.73 -2.48
CA LEU A 184 -10.69 -15.00 -1.82
C LEU A 184 -10.04 -16.19 -2.51
N GLN A 185 -9.59 -17.16 -1.74
CA GLN A 185 -9.35 -18.51 -2.21
C GLN A 185 -10.58 -19.36 -1.88
N THR A 186 -11.22 -19.86 -2.91
CA THR A 186 -12.19 -20.97 -2.83
C THR A 186 -11.46 -22.31 -2.89
N ALA A 187 -12.17 -23.45 -2.86
CA ALA A 187 -11.58 -24.80 -2.77
C ALA A 187 -10.50 -25.10 -3.82
N ASP A 188 -10.60 -24.54 -5.02
CA ASP A 188 -9.64 -24.75 -6.10
C ASP A 188 -8.63 -23.61 -6.20
N ALA A 189 -7.40 -23.94 -6.65
CA ALA A 189 -6.32 -22.98 -6.84
C ALA A 189 -6.70 -21.89 -7.87
N THR A 190 -7.22 -20.78 -7.39
CA THR A 190 -7.58 -19.65 -8.23
C THR A 190 -6.34 -19.01 -8.86
N PRO A 191 -6.48 -18.29 -9.99
CA PRO A 191 -5.38 -17.50 -10.56
C PRO A 191 -4.76 -16.53 -9.55
N TRP A 192 -5.56 -15.96 -8.64
CA TRP A 192 -5.10 -15.09 -7.57
C TRP A 192 -4.18 -15.79 -6.58
N ALA A 193 -4.51 -17.01 -6.17
CA ALA A 193 -3.72 -17.78 -5.22
C ALA A 193 -2.30 -18.02 -5.75
N ARG A 194 -2.18 -18.41 -7.02
CA ARG A 194 -0.87 -18.58 -7.67
C ARG A 194 -0.10 -17.26 -7.76
N ALA A 195 -0.78 -16.18 -8.17
CA ALA A 195 -0.16 -14.87 -8.28
C ALA A 195 0.32 -14.36 -6.92
N LEU A 196 -0.50 -14.48 -5.88
CA LEU A 196 -0.16 -14.00 -4.53
C LEU A 196 0.92 -14.86 -3.88
N ARG A 197 0.92 -16.18 -4.13
CA ARG A 197 2.02 -17.05 -3.68
C ARG A 197 3.35 -16.67 -4.33
N GLY A 198 3.38 -16.50 -5.66
CA GLY A 198 4.58 -16.05 -6.37
C GLY A 198 5.05 -14.68 -5.89
N THR A 199 4.13 -13.75 -5.66
CA THR A 199 4.43 -12.43 -5.06
C THR A 199 5.05 -12.58 -3.67
N TYR A 200 4.44 -13.38 -2.79
CA TYR A 200 4.91 -13.59 -1.43
C TYR A 200 6.36 -14.13 -1.40
N GLU A 201 6.61 -15.17 -2.19
CA GLU A 201 7.91 -15.84 -2.26
C GLU A 201 8.99 -14.92 -2.87
N LEU A 202 8.69 -14.33 -4.04
CA LEU A 202 9.66 -13.49 -4.76
C LEU A 202 10.01 -12.22 -3.99
N HIS A 203 8.99 -11.54 -3.45
CA HIS A 203 9.17 -10.27 -2.75
C HIS A 203 9.67 -10.43 -1.31
N GLY A 204 9.75 -11.67 -0.80
CA GLY A 204 10.08 -11.92 0.62
C GLY A 204 9.04 -11.29 1.55
N ALA A 205 7.74 -11.40 1.18
CA ALA A 205 6.66 -10.66 1.81
C ALA A 205 6.34 -11.12 3.24
N ARG A 206 6.99 -12.17 3.77
CA ARG A 206 6.82 -12.62 5.16
C ARG A 206 6.96 -11.47 6.18
N GLY A 207 7.93 -10.58 5.97
CA GLY A 207 8.13 -9.42 6.85
C GLY A 207 7.10 -8.29 6.66
N GLY A 208 6.28 -8.37 5.62
CA GLY A 208 5.29 -7.34 5.27
C GLY A 208 3.85 -7.72 5.55
N VAL A 209 3.57 -8.96 6.00
CA VAL A 209 2.23 -9.41 6.41
C VAL A 209 2.10 -9.43 7.93
N ALA A 210 0.86 -9.46 8.44
CA ALA A 210 0.59 -9.38 9.86
C ALA A 210 1.13 -10.60 10.62
N PRO A 211 1.89 -10.42 11.72
CA PRO A 211 2.38 -11.54 12.54
C PRO A 211 1.25 -12.43 13.08
N ALA A 212 0.10 -11.86 13.43
CA ALA A 212 -1.06 -12.60 13.90
C ALA A 212 -1.57 -13.58 12.83
N CYS A 213 -1.61 -13.16 11.56
CA CYS A 213 -1.98 -14.03 10.45
C CYS A 213 -0.95 -15.14 10.24
N LEU A 214 0.34 -14.84 10.29
CA LEU A 214 1.40 -15.85 10.18
C LEU A 214 1.30 -16.90 11.28
N ALA A 215 1.00 -16.49 12.52
CA ALA A 215 0.80 -17.40 13.65
C ALA A 215 -0.41 -18.31 13.43
N ALA A 216 -1.53 -17.78 12.94
CA ALA A 216 -2.75 -18.53 12.67
C ALA A 216 -2.60 -19.56 11.53
N HIS A 217 -1.74 -19.28 10.53
CA HIS A 217 -1.56 -20.11 9.33
C HIS A 217 -0.20 -20.85 9.28
N GLY A 218 0.46 -21.02 10.42
CA GLY A 218 1.67 -21.84 10.51
C GLY A 218 2.96 -21.21 9.97
N GLY A 219 2.93 -19.96 9.56
CA GLY A 219 4.09 -19.08 9.31
C GLY A 219 5.17 -19.51 8.29
N GLY A 220 5.19 -20.75 7.86
CA GLY A 220 6.17 -21.32 6.93
C GLY A 220 5.80 -21.12 5.46
N ALA A 221 5.75 -22.22 4.72
CA ALA A 221 5.41 -22.24 3.27
C ALA A 221 3.99 -21.74 2.98
N GLU A 222 3.09 -21.76 3.96
CA GLU A 222 1.69 -21.31 3.85
C GLU A 222 1.48 -19.82 4.21
N GLY A 223 2.53 -19.10 4.61
CA GLY A 223 2.44 -17.67 4.96
C GLY A 223 1.91 -16.76 3.84
N TRP A 224 2.00 -17.20 2.59
CA TRP A 224 1.40 -16.50 1.44
C TRP A 224 -0.11 -16.36 1.55
N ARG A 225 -0.79 -17.25 2.31
CA ARG A 225 -2.23 -17.16 2.58
C ARG A 225 -2.61 -15.85 3.26
N CYS A 226 -1.66 -15.23 4.00
CA CYS A 226 -1.86 -13.93 4.61
C CYS A 226 -1.94 -12.76 3.60
N LEU A 227 -1.83 -13.02 2.32
CA LEU A 227 -2.23 -12.10 1.25
C LEU A 227 -3.66 -12.36 0.75
N LEU A 228 -4.34 -13.39 1.25
CA LEU A 228 -5.73 -13.69 0.93
C LEU A 228 -6.67 -13.13 2.00
N ALA A 229 -7.80 -12.61 1.56
CA ALA A 229 -8.75 -11.95 2.44
C ALA A 229 -9.32 -12.86 3.53
N ASN A 230 -9.60 -14.13 3.20
CA ASN A 230 -10.12 -15.10 4.16
C ASN A 230 -9.13 -15.49 5.27
N ALA A 231 -7.83 -15.30 5.05
CA ALA A 231 -6.81 -15.51 6.07
C ALA A 231 -6.50 -14.21 6.85
N THR A 232 -6.45 -13.07 6.16
CA THR A 232 -6.07 -11.79 6.77
C THR A 232 -7.21 -11.17 7.56
N ALA A 233 -8.43 -11.20 7.04
CA ALA A 233 -9.58 -10.54 7.64
C ALA A 233 -9.85 -10.96 9.10
N PRO A 234 -9.84 -12.25 9.45
CA PRO A 234 -10.08 -12.68 10.84
C PRO A 234 -8.97 -12.28 11.83
N THR A 235 -7.78 -11.92 11.32
CA THR A 235 -6.60 -11.62 12.13
C THR A 235 -6.27 -10.12 12.16
N THR A 236 -7.04 -9.29 11.47
CA THR A 236 -6.89 -7.83 11.44
C THR A 236 -7.70 -7.21 12.57
N SER A 237 -7.03 -6.50 13.49
CA SER A 237 -7.65 -5.85 14.65
C SER A 237 -8.24 -4.47 14.31
N THR A 238 -7.65 -3.76 13.36
CA THR A 238 -8.13 -2.46 12.89
C THR A 238 -9.47 -2.63 12.16
N PRO A 239 -10.54 -1.88 12.53
CA PRO A 239 -11.85 -1.98 11.86
C PRO A 239 -11.73 -1.72 10.36
N TRP A 240 -12.30 -2.60 9.55
CA TRP A 240 -12.23 -2.51 8.09
C TRP A 240 -13.56 -2.83 7.42
N LEU A 241 -13.73 -2.27 6.22
CA LEU A 241 -14.83 -2.52 5.31
C LEU A 241 -14.27 -2.93 3.94
N GLY A 242 -14.75 -4.07 3.43
CA GLY A 242 -14.48 -4.51 2.06
C GLY A 242 -15.66 -4.19 1.14
N LEU A 243 -15.37 -3.53 0.03
CA LEU A 243 -16.29 -3.35 -1.08
C LEU A 243 -15.76 -4.16 -2.28
N GLY A 244 -16.54 -5.11 -2.76
CA GLY A 244 -16.20 -5.96 -3.90
C GLY A 244 -17.31 -5.98 -4.93
N LEU A 245 -16.97 -6.25 -6.19
CA LEU A 245 -17.91 -6.77 -7.18
C LEU A 245 -17.84 -8.30 -7.02
N PHE A 246 -18.93 -8.91 -6.65
CA PHE A 246 -19.11 -10.35 -6.60
C PHE A 246 -19.70 -10.82 -7.91
#